data_c1fda934fab57566288cba0be7a9bb49
#
_entry.id   c1fda934fab57566288cba0be7a9bb49
#
_cell.length_a   1.000
_cell.length_b   1.000
_cell.length_c   1.000
_cell.angle_alpha   90.00
_cell.angle_beta   90.00
_cell.angle_gamma   90.00
#
_symmetry.space_group_name_H-M   'P 1'
#
loop_
_entity.id
_entity.type
_entity.pdbx_description
1 polymer ?
#
loop_
_entity_poly.entity_id
_entity_poly.type
_entity_poly.pdbx_seq_one_letter_code
_entity_poly.pdbx_strand_id
1 'polypeptide(L)'
;RWLYEHMRQICIEMGLYVAQIHKECTEQTCPSMQANGQPFYCAAHGRPRTCSAVGYAVHTLDYTMRHLSSALPDGGTGDAAQKHFQSMMRRLYRIFAHAYFHHREFFERQEAASGLFARFVRLGRKHALLPESQLIIPDLPTTA
;
A
#
# COMPACT_ATOMS: atom_id res chain seq x y z
N ARG A 1 -17.59 -9.03 2.97
CA ARG A 1 -18.20 -8.15 1.94
C ARG A 1 -17.97 -6.67 2.20
N TRP A 2 -18.21 -6.23 3.43
CA TRP A 2 -17.92 -4.85 3.82
C TRP A 2 -16.41 -4.54 3.68
N LEU A 3 -15.56 -5.43 4.17
CA LEU A 3 -14.11 -5.28 4.07
C LEU A 3 -13.66 -5.27 2.61
N TYR A 4 -14.22 -6.18 1.80
CA TYR A 4 -13.92 -6.26 0.38
C TYR A 4 -14.22 -4.92 -0.33
N GLU A 5 -15.41 -4.36 -0.08
CA GLU A 5 -15.80 -3.11 -0.74
C GLU A 5 -14.91 -1.95 -0.33
N HIS A 6 -14.55 -1.88 0.96
CA HIS A 6 -13.66 -0.84 1.45
C HIS A 6 -12.25 -0.96 0.87
N MET A 7 -11.74 -2.19 0.81
CA MET A 7 -10.42 -2.42 0.23
C MET A 7 -10.39 -2.14 -1.27
N ARG A 8 -11.46 -2.53 -1.96
CA ARG A 8 -11.58 -2.23 -3.38
C ARG A 8 -11.54 -0.73 -3.64
N GLN A 9 -12.29 0.04 -2.85
CA GLN A 9 -12.33 1.49 -2.97
C GLN A 9 -10.96 2.11 -2.67
N ILE A 10 -10.28 1.64 -1.63
CA ILE A 10 -8.95 2.12 -1.29
C ILE A 10 -7.97 1.82 -2.42
N CYS A 11 -8.03 0.63 -3.01
CA CYS A 11 -7.14 0.29 -4.12
C CYS A 11 -7.39 1.16 -5.35
N ILE A 12 -8.64 1.51 -5.63
CA ILE A 12 -8.95 2.44 -6.72
C ILE A 12 -8.32 3.80 -6.45
N GLU A 13 -8.47 4.31 -5.23
CA GLU A 13 -7.87 5.59 -4.85
C GLU A 13 -6.34 5.54 -4.85
N MET A 14 -5.76 4.41 -4.44
CA MET A 14 -4.31 4.22 -4.51
C MET A 14 -3.81 4.20 -5.95
N GLY A 15 -4.60 3.68 -6.88
CA GLY A 15 -4.26 3.74 -8.30
C GLY A 15 -4.12 5.18 -8.79
N LEU A 16 -5.03 6.04 -8.38
CA LEU A 16 -4.95 7.47 -8.70
C LEU A 16 -3.75 8.12 -8.00
N TYR A 17 -3.48 7.72 -6.76
CA TYR A 17 -2.33 8.19 -6.00
C TYR A 17 -1.02 7.86 -6.72
N VAL A 18 -0.89 6.63 -7.20
CA VAL A 18 0.31 6.19 -7.93
C VAL A 18 0.44 6.95 -9.26
N ALA A 19 -0.67 7.18 -9.97
CA ALA A 19 -0.65 7.96 -11.19
C ALA A 19 -0.15 9.39 -10.94
N GLN A 20 -0.51 9.99 -9.81
CA GLN A 20 -0.06 11.32 -9.45
C GLN A 20 1.42 11.34 -9.04
N ILE A 21 1.85 10.38 -8.22
CA ILE A 21 3.24 10.35 -7.77
C ILE A 21 4.20 10.04 -8.93
N HIS A 22 3.72 9.37 -9.97
CA HIS A 22 4.55 9.03 -11.12
C HIS A 22 5.10 10.25 -11.82
N LYS A 23 4.52 11.42 -11.62
CA LYS A 23 5.04 12.68 -12.18
C LYS A 23 6.44 13.00 -11.64
N GLU A 24 6.78 12.53 -10.44
CA GLU A 24 8.11 12.75 -9.85
C GLU A 24 8.82 11.46 -9.47
N CYS A 25 8.08 10.36 -9.31
CA CYS A 25 8.63 9.06 -8.96
C CYS A 25 8.67 8.19 -10.22
N THR A 26 9.80 8.21 -10.90
CA THR A 26 9.97 7.54 -12.19
C THR A 26 11.01 6.42 -12.06
N GLU A 27 11.20 5.64 -13.11
CA GLU A 27 12.25 4.64 -13.15
C GLU A 27 13.64 5.26 -13.00
N GLN A 28 13.80 6.50 -13.44
CA GLN A 28 15.08 7.21 -13.35
C GLN A 28 15.31 7.80 -11.96
N THR A 29 14.28 8.38 -11.35
CA THR A 29 14.41 9.01 -10.04
C THR A 29 14.39 8.02 -8.90
N CYS A 30 13.62 6.94 -9.04
CA CYS A 30 13.49 5.89 -8.01
C CYS A 30 13.62 4.52 -8.66
N PRO A 31 14.86 4.12 -9.03
CA PRO A 31 15.06 2.86 -9.76
C PRO A 31 14.79 1.61 -8.94
N SER A 32 14.69 1.73 -7.62
CA SER A 32 14.37 0.60 -6.75
C SER A 32 13.37 1.03 -5.69
N MET A 33 12.51 0.09 -5.28
CA MET A 33 11.57 0.35 -4.18
C MET A 33 12.30 0.29 -2.86
N GLN A 34 12.22 1.37 -2.10
CA GLN A 34 12.81 1.43 -0.78
C GLN A 34 12.10 2.47 0.07
N ALA A 35 12.22 2.34 1.37
CA ALA A 35 11.72 3.30 2.33
C ALA A 35 12.58 3.24 3.58
N ASN A 36 12.97 4.41 4.10
CA ASN A 36 13.79 4.53 5.31
C ASN A 36 15.08 3.70 5.22
N GLY A 37 15.70 3.69 4.04
CA GLY A 37 16.94 2.96 3.81
C GLY A 37 16.80 1.46 3.62
N GLN A 38 15.57 0.93 3.66
CA GLN A 38 15.32 -0.50 3.52
C GLN A 38 14.78 -0.80 2.11
N PRO A 39 15.44 -1.73 1.38
CA PRO A 39 14.94 -2.10 0.05
C PRO A 39 13.79 -3.11 0.16
N PHE A 40 12.90 -3.08 -0.83
CA PHE A 40 11.81 -4.03 -0.95
C PHE A 40 11.83 -4.66 -2.33
N TYR A 41 11.73 -5.98 -2.38
CA TYR A 41 11.76 -6.74 -3.62
C TYR A 41 10.34 -7.09 -4.05
N CYS A 42 10.09 -6.98 -5.36
CA CYS A 42 8.78 -7.23 -5.91
C CYS A 42 8.56 -8.73 -6.08
N ALA A 43 7.51 -9.27 -5.49
CA ALA A 43 7.17 -10.69 -5.52
C ALA A 43 6.22 -11.05 -6.66
N ALA A 44 5.87 -10.11 -7.53
CA ALA A 44 4.88 -10.33 -8.59
C ALA A 44 5.46 -11.11 -9.80
N HIS A 45 6.72 -11.50 -9.74
CA HIS A 45 7.45 -12.08 -10.88
C HIS A 45 7.84 -13.54 -10.69
N GLY A 46 7.18 -14.23 -9.76
CA GLY A 46 7.56 -15.60 -9.43
C GLY A 46 8.76 -15.65 -8.49
N ARG A 47 9.84 -14.98 -8.84
CA ARG A 47 11.01 -14.79 -7.95
C ARG A 47 11.05 -13.32 -7.54
N PRO A 48 11.41 -13.04 -6.28
CA PRO A 48 11.59 -11.65 -5.86
C PRO A 48 12.69 -10.98 -6.70
N ARG A 49 12.41 -9.78 -7.18
CA ARG A 49 13.39 -9.01 -7.93
C ARG A 49 13.19 -7.51 -7.67
N THR A 50 14.23 -6.74 -8.00
CA THR A 50 14.17 -5.29 -7.85
C THR A 50 13.33 -4.70 -8.98
N CYS A 51 12.28 -3.96 -8.60
CA CYS A 51 11.51 -3.14 -9.52
C CYS A 51 11.69 -1.67 -9.13
N SER A 52 11.47 -0.76 -10.06
CA SER A 52 11.41 0.65 -9.73
C SER A 52 10.29 0.86 -8.69
N ALA A 53 10.33 1.97 -7.97
CA ALA A 53 9.29 2.24 -6.97
C ALA A 53 7.91 2.27 -7.61
N VAL A 54 7.75 2.95 -8.74
CA VAL A 54 6.45 2.99 -9.42
C VAL A 54 6.08 1.63 -10.00
N GLY A 55 7.06 0.86 -10.50
CA GLY A 55 6.82 -0.50 -10.97
C GLY A 55 6.32 -1.40 -9.86
N TYR A 56 6.97 -1.35 -8.70
CA TYR A 56 6.53 -2.08 -7.51
C TYR A 56 5.08 -1.72 -7.16
N ALA A 57 4.76 -0.43 -7.16
CA ALA A 57 3.43 0.03 -6.81
C ALA A 57 2.37 -0.50 -7.78
N VAL A 58 2.63 -0.41 -9.09
CA VAL A 58 1.71 -0.89 -10.12
C VAL A 58 1.51 -2.40 -10.02
N HIS A 59 2.60 -3.16 -9.89
CA HIS A 59 2.54 -4.62 -9.77
C HIS A 59 1.76 -5.04 -8.53
N THR A 60 1.98 -4.34 -7.41
CA THR A 60 1.31 -4.65 -6.15
C THR A 60 -0.19 -4.36 -6.23
N LEU A 61 -0.56 -3.21 -6.80
CA LEU A 61 -1.98 -2.87 -6.96
C LEU A 61 -2.68 -3.84 -7.90
N ASP A 62 -2.04 -4.17 -9.02
CA ASP A 62 -2.60 -5.12 -9.98
C ASP A 62 -2.82 -6.49 -9.33
N TYR A 63 -1.83 -7.00 -8.61
CA TYR A 63 -1.94 -8.27 -7.90
C TYR A 63 -3.08 -8.21 -6.88
N THR A 64 -3.12 -7.15 -6.08
CA THR A 64 -4.14 -7.01 -5.05
C THR A 64 -5.55 -7.01 -5.64
N MET A 65 -5.76 -6.23 -6.70
CA MET A 65 -7.08 -6.14 -7.33
C MET A 65 -7.52 -7.48 -7.92
N ARG A 66 -6.58 -8.22 -8.51
CA ARG A 66 -6.92 -9.53 -9.09
C ARG A 66 -7.25 -10.57 -8.02
N HIS A 67 -6.63 -10.49 -6.86
CA HIS A 67 -6.76 -11.54 -5.84
C HIS A 67 -7.64 -11.14 -4.66
N LEU A 68 -8.21 -9.94 -4.70
CA LEU A 68 -8.97 -9.42 -3.56
C LEU A 68 -10.18 -10.30 -3.24
N SER A 69 -10.92 -10.72 -4.26
CA SER A 69 -12.12 -11.55 -4.04
C SER A 69 -11.77 -12.95 -3.52
N SER A 70 -10.64 -13.52 -3.97
CA SER A 70 -10.22 -14.84 -3.50
C SER A 70 -9.56 -14.78 -2.13
N ALA A 71 -9.00 -13.61 -1.75
CA ALA A 71 -8.43 -13.43 -0.42
C ALA A 71 -9.50 -13.31 0.66
N LEU A 72 -10.74 -13.05 0.29
CA LEU A 72 -11.86 -12.89 1.21
C LEU A 72 -12.97 -13.88 0.89
N PRO A 73 -12.68 -15.18 0.79
CA PRO A 73 -13.74 -16.16 0.53
C PRO A 73 -14.68 -16.19 1.75
N ASP A 74 -15.97 -16.30 1.50
CA ASP A 74 -16.98 -16.49 2.53
C ASP A 74 -16.88 -15.49 3.69
N GLY A 75 -16.61 -14.22 3.37
CA GLY A 75 -16.55 -13.16 4.37
C GLY A 75 -15.18 -12.98 5.00
N GLY A 76 -14.14 -13.59 4.47
CA GLY A 76 -12.79 -13.36 4.93
C GLY A 76 -12.42 -14.10 6.21
N THR A 77 -13.03 -15.25 6.44
CA THR A 77 -12.73 -16.07 7.61
C THR A 77 -11.67 -17.12 7.30
N GLY A 78 -10.86 -17.46 8.30
CA GLY A 78 -9.82 -18.47 8.20
C GLY A 78 -8.43 -17.89 8.22
N ASP A 79 -7.49 -18.67 8.79
CA ASP A 79 -6.11 -18.23 8.99
C ASP A 79 -5.37 -17.97 7.69
N ALA A 80 -5.59 -18.82 6.68
CA ALA A 80 -4.94 -18.67 5.39
C ALA A 80 -5.37 -17.39 4.68
N ALA A 81 -6.67 -17.09 4.70
CA ALA A 81 -7.21 -15.85 4.13
C ALA A 81 -6.66 -14.63 4.86
N GLN A 82 -6.60 -14.70 6.19
CA GLN A 82 -6.09 -13.60 7.01
C GLN A 82 -4.62 -13.32 6.70
N LYS A 83 -3.78 -14.36 6.61
CA LYS A 83 -2.37 -14.21 6.29
C LYS A 83 -2.15 -13.64 4.89
N HIS A 84 -2.93 -14.12 3.93
CA HIS A 84 -2.85 -13.63 2.56
C HIS A 84 -3.21 -12.14 2.50
N PHE A 85 -4.25 -11.76 3.21
CA PHE A 85 -4.71 -10.38 3.26
C PHE A 85 -3.69 -9.48 3.95
N GLN A 86 -3.09 -9.96 5.05
CA GLN A 86 -2.02 -9.23 5.74
C GLN A 86 -0.82 -9.01 4.82
N SER A 87 -0.47 -9.99 4.01
CA SER A 87 0.62 -9.86 3.04
C SER A 87 0.34 -8.77 2.01
N MET A 88 -0.88 -8.73 1.49
CA MET A 88 -1.28 -7.69 0.54
C MET A 88 -1.24 -6.29 1.19
N MET A 89 -1.78 -6.17 2.40
CA MET A 89 -1.78 -4.90 3.12
C MET A 89 -0.37 -4.40 3.40
N ARG A 90 0.55 -5.29 3.78
CA ARG A 90 1.93 -4.92 4.02
C ARG A 90 2.59 -4.34 2.77
N ARG A 91 2.34 -4.95 1.63
CA ARG A 91 2.91 -4.47 0.36
C ARG A 91 2.29 -3.14 -0.08
N LEU A 92 0.99 -2.97 0.11
CA LEU A 92 0.33 -1.70 -0.18
C LEU A 92 0.86 -0.59 0.72
N TYR A 93 1.11 -0.90 1.99
CA TYR A 93 1.67 0.07 2.94
C TYR A 93 3.01 0.62 2.44
N ARG A 94 3.83 -0.21 1.80
CA ARG A 94 5.14 0.21 1.29
C ARG A 94 5.04 1.34 0.27
N ILE A 95 3.94 1.42 -0.46
CA ILE A 95 3.70 2.51 -1.42
C ILE A 95 3.63 3.84 -0.66
N PHE A 96 2.88 3.88 0.44
CA PHE A 96 2.82 5.07 1.29
C PHE A 96 4.15 5.36 1.97
N ALA A 97 4.84 4.33 2.43
CA ALA A 97 6.13 4.51 3.09
C ALA A 97 7.16 5.13 2.14
N HIS A 98 7.23 4.65 0.90
CA HIS A 98 8.11 5.24 -0.09
C HIS A 98 7.77 6.71 -0.33
N ALA A 99 6.49 7.03 -0.49
CA ALA A 99 6.04 8.41 -0.67
C ALA A 99 6.43 9.28 0.53
N TYR A 100 6.25 8.78 1.75
CA TYR A 100 6.58 9.53 2.95
C TYR A 100 8.07 9.83 3.04
N PHE A 101 8.93 8.85 2.77
CA PHE A 101 10.37 9.02 2.95
C PHE A 101 11.08 9.65 1.75
N HIS A 102 10.54 9.54 0.54
CA HIS A 102 11.19 10.04 -0.67
C HIS A 102 10.44 11.14 -1.40
N HIS A 103 9.16 11.35 -1.08
CA HIS A 103 8.32 12.35 -1.73
C HIS A 103 7.42 13.02 -0.68
N ARG A 104 8.04 13.56 0.38
CA ARG A 104 7.32 14.05 1.54
C ARG A 104 6.29 15.12 1.21
N GLU A 105 6.62 16.07 0.35
CA GLU A 105 5.69 17.15 0.00
C GLU A 105 4.46 16.59 -0.69
N PHE A 106 4.68 15.64 -1.61
CA PHE A 106 3.58 14.95 -2.28
C PHE A 106 2.71 14.21 -1.26
N PHE A 107 3.36 13.45 -0.36
CA PHE A 107 2.63 12.70 0.66
C PHE A 107 1.76 13.62 1.51
N GLU A 108 2.32 14.71 1.99
CA GLU A 108 1.59 15.64 2.86
C GLU A 108 0.45 16.32 2.13
N ARG A 109 0.67 16.71 0.90
CA ARG A 109 -0.34 17.37 0.06
C ARG A 109 -1.51 16.42 -0.23
N GLN A 110 -1.21 15.18 -0.58
CA GLN A 110 -2.24 14.17 -0.84
C GLN A 110 -3.02 13.83 0.43
N GLU A 111 -2.32 13.72 1.54
CA GLU A 111 -2.98 13.37 2.79
C GLU A 111 -3.90 14.50 3.27
N ALA A 112 -3.48 15.75 3.12
CA ALA A 112 -4.32 16.89 3.44
C ALA A 112 -5.59 16.93 2.58
N ALA A 113 -5.47 16.50 1.32
CA ALA A 113 -6.60 16.54 0.37
C ALA A 113 -7.58 15.38 0.57
N SER A 114 -7.09 14.17 0.84
CA SER A 114 -7.92 12.96 0.79
C SER A 114 -7.98 12.16 2.08
N GLY A 115 -6.95 12.25 2.93
CA GLY A 115 -6.85 11.38 4.09
C GLY A 115 -6.73 9.90 3.76
N LEU A 116 -6.27 9.58 2.56
CA LEU A 116 -6.23 8.19 2.09
C LEU A 116 -5.36 7.30 2.97
N PHE A 117 -4.17 7.76 3.33
CA PHE A 117 -3.27 6.99 4.18
C PHE A 117 -3.90 6.72 5.56
N ALA A 118 -4.50 7.73 6.17
CA ALA A 118 -5.15 7.57 7.47
C ALA A 118 -6.29 6.56 7.40
N ARG A 119 -7.09 6.59 6.32
CA ARG A 119 -8.16 5.61 6.12
C ARG A 119 -7.62 4.20 5.92
N PHE A 120 -6.53 4.07 5.18
CA PHE A 120 -5.86 2.79 4.96
C PHE A 120 -5.37 2.19 6.28
N VAL A 121 -4.68 2.98 7.10
CA VAL A 121 -4.15 2.52 8.38
C VAL A 121 -5.28 2.17 9.35
N ARG A 122 -6.32 2.99 9.38
CA ARG A 122 -7.48 2.72 10.24
C ARG A 122 -8.14 1.38 9.90
N LEU A 123 -8.31 1.13 8.59
CA LEU A 123 -8.88 -0.14 8.15
C LEU A 123 -7.98 -1.30 8.52
N GLY A 124 -6.67 -1.15 8.32
CA GLY A 124 -5.70 -2.20 8.66
C GLY A 124 -5.67 -2.51 10.14
N ARG A 125 -5.71 -1.49 10.99
CA ARG A 125 -5.74 -1.68 12.45
C ARG A 125 -7.04 -2.33 12.90
N LYS A 126 -8.16 -1.88 12.36
CA LYS A 126 -9.48 -2.40 12.73
C LYS A 126 -9.60 -3.90 12.49
N HIS A 127 -8.99 -4.39 11.41
CA HIS A 127 -9.10 -5.79 10.99
C HIS A 127 -7.84 -6.62 11.28
N ALA A 128 -6.92 -6.08 12.10
CA ALA A 128 -5.65 -6.75 12.45
C ALA A 128 -4.82 -7.13 11.23
N LEU A 129 -4.79 -6.25 10.23
CA LEU A 129 -4.07 -6.48 8.98
C LEU A 129 -2.72 -5.77 8.92
N LEU A 130 -2.49 -4.81 9.82
CA LEU A 130 -1.25 -4.05 9.90
C LEU A 130 -0.73 -4.07 11.33
N PRO A 131 0.17 -5.00 11.67
CA PRO A 131 0.80 -4.99 13.00
C PRO A 131 1.60 -3.71 13.22
N GLU A 132 1.53 -3.18 14.44
CA GLU A 132 2.22 -1.93 14.76
C GLU A 132 3.72 -1.98 14.48
N SER A 133 4.33 -3.15 14.59
CA SER A 133 5.76 -3.33 14.32
C SER A 133 6.14 -3.06 12.85
N GLN A 134 5.17 -3.07 11.94
CA GLN A 134 5.42 -2.80 10.51
C GLN A 134 5.19 -1.35 10.12
N LEU A 135 4.67 -0.54 11.04
CA LEU A 135 4.33 0.85 10.75
C LEU A 135 5.53 1.73 11.01
N ILE A 136 6.22 2.15 9.94
CA ILE A 136 7.42 2.98 10.03
C ILE A 136 7.13 4.46 9.80
N ILE A 137 5.95 4.80 9.29
CA ILE A 137 5.53 6.18 9.17
C ILE A 137 5.00 6.62 10.53
N PRO A 138 5.48 7.75 11.10
CA PRO A 138 4.99 8.22 12.40
C PRO A 138 3.50 8.54 12.34
N ASP A 139 2.83 8.48 13.49
CA ASP A 139 1.44 8.90 13.58
C ASP A 139 1.32 10.36 13.14
N LEU A 140 0.42 10.59 12.20
CA LEU A 140 0.19 11.94 11.70
C LEU A 140 -0.73 12.71 12.64
N PRO A 141 -0.54 14.05 12.76
CA PRO A 141 -1.47 14.84 13.54
C PRO A 141 -2.87 14.67 12.97
N THR A 142 -3.84 14.43 13.85
CA THR A 142 -5.24 14.41 13.44
C THR A 142 -5.64 15.83 13.05
N THR A 143 -5.93 16.01 11.78
CA THR A 143 -6.58 17.23 11.35
C THR A 143 -8.04 17.14 11.78
N ALA A 144 -8.42 17.99 12.70
CA ALA A 144 -9.81 18.07 13.11
C ALA A 144 -10.66 18.54 11.94
#